data_dbe7a0c3b7d02c7bd69ffea4dc2d13be
#
_entry.id   dbe7a0c3b7d02c7bd69ffea4dc2d13be
#
_cell.length_a   1.000
_cell.length_b   1.000
_cell.length_c   1.000
_cell.angle_alpha   90.00
_cell.angle_beta   90.00
_cell.angle_gamma   90.00
#
_symmetry.space_group_name_H-M   'P 1'
#
loop_
_entity.id
_entity.type
_entity.pdbx_description
1 polymer ?
#
loop_
_entity_poly.entity_id
_entity_poly.type
_entity_poly.pdbx_seq_one_letter_code
_entity_poly.pdbx_strand_id
1 'polypeptide(L)'
;MKSDIFKNSKLDFIELRYVEDIEDCVKMHLHEELTITAIKKGSLTLIFNDTSITVKPNEIAIINSQIPHSATTNEKSKDGYILYLKKDYLKNLDFNFSSTFELIKNKNIYKSFIKLCDCLLDIKVSLIEKEENLYLFCLAFFSFEQTEQNYKEESTLAMNIKKYLDESYLEEFILDELALKFDLTVVHLIRVFKKEFGLPIHSYILNKKVHLAKELLTSNISISQIAQNSGFFDQSHLNRSFKRIFQITPKEYQKNIFSKC
;
A
#
# COMPACT_ATOMS: atom_id res chain seq x y z
N MET A 1 14.02 13.21 -18.27
CA MET A 1 13.52 12.35 -17.17
C MET A 1 12.18 12.90 -16.68
N LYS A 2 11.13 12.11 -16.71
CA LYS A 2 9.83 12.42 -16.09
C LYS A 2 9.67 11.51 -14.88
N SER A 3 9.25 12.04 -13.74
CA SER A 3 9.11 11.24 -12.52
C SER A 3 7.83 11.60 -11.78
N ASP A 4 7.12 10.58 -11.33
CA ASP A 4 6.03 10.71 -10.37
C ASP A 4 6.53 10.27 -8.99
N ILE A 5 6.25 11.07 -7.96
CA ILE A 5 6.75 10.82 -6.62
C ILE A 5 5.57 10.74 -5.65
N PHE A 6 5.55 9.68 -4.83
CA PHE A 6 4.74 9.63 -3.63
C PHE A 6 5.62 9.92 -2.43
N LYS A 7 5.26 10.96 -1.69
CA LYS A 7 5.80 11.32 -0.38
C LYS A 7 4.70 11.99 0.42
N ASN A 8 4.51 11.57 1.66
CA ASN A 8 3.45 12.09 2.52
C ASN A 8 3.98 12.27 3.95
N SER A 9 3.63 13.38 4.61
CA SER A 9 4.11 13.68 5.95
C SER A 9 3.59 12.74 7.04
N LYS A 10 2.43 12.11 6.84
CA LYS A 10 1.88 11.08 7.74
C LYS A 10 2.47 9.69 7.52
N LEU A 11 3.00 9.43 6.32
CA LEU A 11 3.72 8.21 5.97
C LEU A 11 5.18 8.57 5.64
N ASP A 12 5.86 9.25 6.55
CA ASP A 12 7.20 9.81 6.35
C ASP A 12 8.31 8.76 6.27
N PHE A 13 7.97 7.50 6.59
CA PHE A 13 8.85 6.34 6.53
C PHE A 13 8.98 5.75 5.12
N ILE A 14 8.22 6.25 4.14
CA ILE A 14 8.21 5.76 2.76
C ILE A 14 8.33 6.91 1.75
N GLU A 15 9.14 6.69 0.71
CA GLU A 15 9.14 7.49 -0.51
C GLU A 15 9.16 6.55 -1.71
N LEU A 16 8.24 6.75 -2.66
CA LEU A 16 8.23 6.01 -3.92
C LEU A 16 8.49 6.97 -5.07
N ARG A 17 9.35 6.57 -6.00
CA ARG A 17 9.59 7.24 -7.27
C ARG A 17 9.28 6.30 -8.43
N TYR A 18 8.44 6.72 -9.35
CA TYR A 18 8.37 6.18 -10.69
C TYR A 18 9.20 7.06 -11.61
N VAL A 19 10.08 6.49 -12.38
CA VAL A 19 11.01 7.21 -13.23
C VAL A 19 10.89 6.67 -14.66
N GLU A 20 10.58 7.56 -15.60
CA GLU A 20 10.69 7.31 -17.05
C GLU A 20 12.06 7.79 -17.52
N ASP A 21 12.72 7.01 -18.39
CA ASP A 21 14.06 7.28 -18.92
C ASP A 21 15.09 7.50 -17.78
N ILE A 22 15.24 6.48 -16.95
CA ILE A 22 16.19 6.47 -15.82
C ILE A 22 17.59 6.86 -16.35
N GLU A 23 18.19 7.88 -15.75
CA GLU A 23 19.55 8.30 -16.05
C GLU A 23 20.59 7.48 -15.28
N ASP A 24 21.80 7.40 -15.84
CA ASP A 24 22.90 6.71 -15.16
C ASP A 24 23.36 7.51 -13.94
N CYS A 25 23.47 6.85 -12.81
CA CYS A 25 24.06 7.37 -11.59
C CYS A 25 25.43 6.72 -11.38
N VAL A 26 26.41 7.17 -12.18
CA VAL A 26 27.76 6.57 -12.22
C VAL A 26 28.60 6.83 -10.98
N LYS A 27 28.26 7.84 -10.16
CA LYS A 27 28.98 8.12 -8.92
C LYS A 27 28.46 7.20 -7.82
N MET A 28 29.41 6.58 -7.09
CA MET A 28 29.08 5.82 -5.87
C MET A 28 28.37 6.73 -4.87
N HIS A 29 27.23 6.28 -4.39
CA HIS A 29 26.42 6.94 -3.37
C HIS A 29 25.75 5.89 -2.47
N LEU A 30 25.11 6.33 -1.41
CA LEU A 30 24.38 5.48 -0.50
C LEU A 30 23.05 6.16 -0.11
N HIS A 31 22.11 5.37 0.36
CA HIS A 31 20.86 5.84 0.97
C HIS A 31 20.79 5.41 2.43
N GLU A 32 20.17 6.23 3.26
CA GLU A 32 19.91 5.88 4.67
C GLU A 32 18.76 4.85 4.78
N GLU A 33 17.91 4.80 3.78
CA GLU A 33 16.76 3.91 3.69
C GLU A 33 17.15 2.59 3.01
N LEU A 34 16.39 1.53 3.30
CA LEU A 34 16.35 0.34 2.47
C LEU A 34 15.73 0.70 1.13
N THR A 35 16.38 0.32 0.04
CA THR A 35 15.95 0.62 -1.33
C THR A 35 15.46 -0.63 -2.02
N ILE A 36 14.24 -0.59 -2.57
CA ILE A 36 13.68 -1.65 -3.40
C ILE A 36 13.46 -1.10 -4.81
N THR A 37 14.05 -1.71 -5.82
CA THR A 37 13.90 -1.27 -7.21
C THR A 37 13.39 -2.38 -8.12
N ALA A 38 12.50 -2.01 -9.03
CA ALA A 38 11.96 -2.88 -10.07
C ALA A 38 11.90 -2.15 -11.42
N ILE A 39 12.37 -2.80 -12.45
CA ILE A 39 12.38 -2.27 -13.82
C ILE A 39 11.15 -2.79 -14.58
N LYS A 40 10.41 -1.88 -15.22
CA LYS A 40 9.27 -2.23 -16.09
C LYS A 40 9.72 -2.41 -17.54
N LYS A 41 10.70 -1.61 -17.97
CA LYS A 41 11.24 -1.63 -19.33
C LYS A 41 12.74 -1.38 -19.29
N GLY A 42 13.49 -2.10 -20.13
CA GLY A 42 14.94 -2.04 -20.18
C GLY A 42 15.62 -2.86 -19.09
N SER A 43 16.81 -2.44 -18.68
CA SER A 43 17.57 -3.06 -17.59
C SER A 43 18.38 -2.02 -16.83
N LEU A 44 18.69 -2.32 -15.56
CA LEU A 44 19.51 -1.48 -14.69
C LEU A 44 20.62 -2.33 -14.09
N THR A 45 21.88 -1.93 -14.26
CA THR A 45 23.02 -2.57 -13.61
C THR A 45 23.40 -1.76 -12.37
N LEU A 46 23.26 -2.39 -11.22
CA LEU A 46 23.71 -1.88 -9.93
C LEU A 46 25.14 -2.39 -9.68
N ILE A 47 26.05 -1.47 -9.40
CA ILE A 47 27.47 -1.76 -9.20
C ILE A 47 27.80 -1.48 -7.74
N PHE A 48 28.35 -2.47 -7.07
CA PHE A 48 28.88 -2.41 -5.71
C PHE A 48 30.42 -2.49 -5.77
N ASN A 49 31.12 -2.35 -4.64
CA ASN A 49 32.58 -2.32 -4.63
C ASN A 49 33.24 -3.52 -5.37
N ASP A 50 32.75 -4.73 -5.09
CA ASP A 50 33.37 -5.97 -5.55
C ASP A 50 32.49 -6.78 -6.52
N THR A 51 31.30 -6.30 -6.84
CA THR A 51 30.33 -7.04 -7.66
C THR A 51 29.31 -6.14 -8.32
N SER A 52 28.56 -6.71 -9.25
CA SER A 52 27.42 -6.02 -9.88
C SER A 52 26.26 -6.99 -10.10
N ILE A 53 25.05 -6.46 -10.10
CA ILE A 53 23.83 -7.18 -10.47
C ILE A 53 23.07 -6.40 -11.53
N THR A 54 22.46 -7.10 -12.47
CA THR A 54 21.58 -6.48 -13.48
C THR A 54 20.14 -6.86 -13.21
N VAL A 55 19.32 -5.84 -12.98
CA VAL A 55 17.88 -5.95 -12.73
C VAL A 55 17.14 -5.83 -14.05
N LYS A 56 16.28 -6.81 -14.34
CA LYS A 56 15.45 -6.88 -15.56
C LYS A 56 13.96 -6.89 -15.20
N PRO A 57 13.05 -6.71 -16.16
CA PRO A 57 11.62 -6.92 -15.92
C PRO A 57 11.32 -8.29 -15.31
N ASN A 58 10.42 -8.33 -14.35
CA ASN A 58 10.07 -9.45 -13.47
C ASN A 58 11.11 -9.79 -12.38
N GLU A 59 12.09 -8.92 -12.16
CA GLU A 59 13.05 -9.01 -11.07
C GLU A 59 12.95 -7.78 -10.16
N ILE A 60 13.32 -7.96 -8.89
CA ILE A 60 13.41 -6.89 -7.89
C ILE A 60 14.80 -6.93 -7.30
N ALA A 61 15.45 -5.78 -7.19
CA ALA A 61 16.66 -5.65 -6.39
C ALA A 61 16.35 -4.92 -5.08
N ILE A 62 16.94 -5.41 -3.99
CA ILE A 62 16.92 -4.77 -2.69
C ILE A 62 18.34 -4.40 -2.32
N ILE A 63 18.51 -3.19 -1.80
CA ILE A 63 19.79 -2.70 -1.28
C ILE A 63 19.53 -2.24 0.15
N ASN A 64 20.29 -2.79 1.10
CA ASN A 64 20.17 -2.39 2.49
C ASN A 64 20.61 -0.94 2.69
N SER A 65 20.19 -0.34 3.80
CA SER A 65 20.60 1.02 4.18
C SER A 65 22.13 1.14 4.25
N GLN A 66 22.63 2.29 3.86
CA GLN A 66 24.06 2.67 3.92
C GLN A 66 25.00 1.80 3.09
N ILE A 67 24.48 1.06 2.09
CA ILE A 67 25.33 0.28 1.17
C ILE A 67 25.72 1.15 -0.03
N PRO A 68 27.03 1.43 -0.23
CA PRO A 68 27.49 2.19 -1.37
C PRO A 68 27.26 1.44 -2.68
N HIS A 69 26.67 2.13 -3.65
CA HIS A 69 26.41 1.60 -4.99
C HIS A 69 26.37 2.71 -6.04
N SER A 70 26.47 2.31 -7.29
CA SER A 70 26.17 3.15 -8.45
C SER A 70 25.24 2.39 -9.39
N ALA A 71 24.65 3.10 -10.35
CA ALA A 71 23.69 2.53 -11.27
C ALA A 71 24.01 2.97 -12.70
N THR A 72 24.07 2.01 -13.61
CA THR A 72 24.28 2.27 -15.04
C THR A 72 23.31 1.47 -15.88
N THR A 73 23.12 1.86 -17.12
CA THR A 73 22.23 1.18 -18.04
C THR A 73 22.70 1.36 -19.47
N ASN A 74 22.60 0.31 -20.25
CA ASN A 74 23.01 0.29 -21.65
C ASN A 74 21.83 0.53 -22.61
N GLU A 75 20.62 0.79 -22.09
CA GLU A 75 19.42 0.89 -22.90
C GLU A 75 18.89 2.33 -22.96
N LYS A 76 18.36 2.74 -24.13
CA LYS A 76 17.85 4.10 -24.36
C LYS A 76 16.52 4.41 -23.67
N SER A 77 15.73 3.39 -23.33
CA SER A 77 14.41 3.58 -22.70
C SER A 77 14.28 2.60 -21.54
N LYS A 78 14.09 3.11 -20.36
CA LYS A 78 14.10 2.36 -19.11
C LYS A 78 13.19 3.04 -18.11
N ASP A 79 12.18 2.30 -17.73
CA ASP A 79 11.18 2.78 -16.78
C ASP A 79 11.14 1.85 -15.57
N GLY A 80 10.98 2.41 -14.40
CA GLY A 80 10.93 1.60 -13.19
C GLY A 80 10.47 2.35 -11.95
N TYR A 81 10.36 1.60 -10.89
CA TYR A 81 10.02 2.08 -9.55
C TYR A 81 11.23 1.96 -8.62
N ILE A 82 11.38 2.96 -7.78
CA ILE A 82 12.36 2.96 -6.69
C ILE A 82 11.59 3.32 -5.41
N LEU A 83 11.53 2.38 -4.48
CA LEU A 83 10.89 2.53 -3.19
C LEU A 83 11.96 2.64 -2.10
N TYR A 84 11.90 3.67 -1.28
CA TYR A 84 12.73 3.90 -0.12
C TYR A 84 11.93 3.66 1.13
N LEU A 85 12.43 2.82 2.05
CA LEU A 85 11.79 2.50 3.33
C LEU A 85 12.77 2.80 4.48
N LYS A 86 12.34 3.61 5.45
CA LYS A 86 13.12 3.84 6.66
C LYS A 86 13.30 2.53 7.43
N LYS A 87 14.53 2.28 7.88
CA LYS A 87 14.89 1.05 8.60
C LYS A 87 14.10 0.89 9.91
N ASP A 88 13.82 1.99 10.59
CA ASP A 88 13.06 1.95 11.84
C ASP A 88 11.61 1.51 11.64
N TYR A 89 10.99 1.84 10.51
CA TYR A 89 9.67 1.31 10.16
C TYR A 89 9.67 -0.22 10.07
N LEU A 90 10.66 -0.80 9.38
CA LEU A 90 10.77 -2.26 9.26
C LEU A 90 11.04 -2.92 10.62
N LYS A 91 11.89 -2.32 11.46
CA LYS A 91 12.16 -2.81 12.82
C LYS A 91 10.91 -2.77 13.71
N ASN A 92 10.14 -1.69 13.66
CA ASN A 92 8.90 -1.55 14.42
C ASN A 92 7.84 -2.59 14.02
N LEU A 93 7.95 -3.14 12.81
CA LEU A 93 7.11 -4.21 12.30
C LEU A 93 7.72 -5.61 12.49
N ASP A 94 8.82 -5.74 13.22
CA ASP A 94 9.59 -6.98 13.40
C ASP A 94 10.06 -7.63 12.08
N PHE A 95 10.20 -6.82 11.03
CA PHE A 95 10.78 -7.27 9.76
C PHE A 95 12.29 -7.10 9.76
N ASN A 96 13.00 -8.15 9.35
CA ASN A 96 14.45 -8.14 9.24
C ASN A 96 14.91 -8.38 7.81
N PHE A 97 15.89 -7.59 7.37
CA PHE A 97 16.63 -7.78 6.13
C PHE A 97 18.13 -7.69 6.45
N SER A 98 18.79 -8.85 6.51
CA SER A 98 20.19 -8.97 6.92
C SER A 98 21.19 -8.93 5.78
N SER A 99 20.75 -9.18 4.53
CA SER A 99 21.62 -9.16 3.35
C SER A 99 22.08 -7.74 3.03
N THR A 100 23.26 -7.58 2.45
CA THR A 100 23.78 -6.30 1.95
C THR A 100 22.94 -5.81 0.77
N PHE A 101 22.69 -6.72 -0.18
CA PHE A 101 21.74 -6.56 -1.28
C PHE A 101 21.24 -7.95 -1.72
N GLU A 102 20.15 -7.97 -2.45
CA GLU A 102 19.55 -9.20 -2.98
C GLU A 102 18.88 -8.95 -4.34
N LEU A 103 19.04 -9.89 -5.28
CA LEU A 103 18.29 -9.89 -6.54
C LEU A 103 17.27 -11.03 -6.53
N ILE A 104 16.00 -10.67 -6.53
CA ILE A 104 14.88 -11.60 -6.45
C ILE A 104 14.27 -11.82 -7.82
N LYS A 105 14.34 -13.07 -8.29
CA LYS A 105 13.81 -13.52 -9.57
C LYS A 105 12.48 -14.27 -9.38
N ASN A 106 11.51 -13.58 -8.81
CA ASN A 106 10.18 -14.14 -8.56
C ASN A 106 9.09 -13.24 -9.16
N LYS A 107 8.44 -13.74 -10.21
CA LYS A 107 7.41 -13.01 -10.95
C LYS A 107 6.19 -12.62 -10.09
N ASN A 108 5.84 -13.41 -9.08
CA ASN A 108 4.70 -13.10 -8.21
C ASN A 108 5.04 -11.96 -7.25
N ILE A 109 6.24 -11.99 -6.67
CA ILE A 109 6.74 -10.90 -5.81
C ILE A 109 6.87 -9.61 -6.63
N TYR A 110 7.43 -9.69 -7.86
CA TYR A 110 7.49 -8.55 -8.77
C TYR A 110 6.10 -7.96 -9.03
N LYS A 111 5.10 -8.77 -9.39
CA LYS A 111 3.73 -8.29 -9.62
C LYS A 111 3.11 -7.65 -8.37
N SER A 112 3.36 -8.22 -7.20
CA SER A 112 2.89 -7.65 -5.93
C SER A 112 3.53 -6.29 -5.66
N PHE A 113 4.83 -6.15 -5.94
CA PHE A 113 5.54 -4.88 -5.82
C PHE A 113 5.00 -3.82 -6.79
N ILE A 114 4.81 -4.16 -8.07
CA ILE A 114 4.23 -3.23 -9.06
C ILE A 114 2.84 -2.76 -8.60
N LYS A 115 2.00 -3.70 -8.13
CA LYS A 115 0.66 -3.37 -7.61
C LYS A 115 0.72 -2.42 -6.40
N LEU A 116 1.67 -2.63 -5.49
CA LEU A 116 1.92 -1.72 -4.38
C LEU A 116 2.32 -0.33 -4.88
N CYS A 117 3.26 -0.25 -5.83
CA CYS A 117 3.71 1.02 -6.39
C CYS A 117 2.57 1.80 -7.08
N ASP A 118 1.75 1.11 -7.87
CA ASP A 118 0.58 1.70 -8.52
C ASP A 118 -0.44 2.22 -7.47
N CYS A 119 -0.66 1.46 -6.38
CA CYS A 119 -1.51 1.87 -5.26
C CYS A 119 -0.96 3.12 -4.55
N LEU A 120 0.35 3.19 -4.30
CA LEU A 120 0.98 4.33 -3.63
C LEU A 120 0.87 5.61 -4.47
N LEU A 121 0.98 5.53 -5.79
CA LEU A 121 0.85 6.68 -6.70
C LEU A 121 -0.61 7.09 -6.97
N ASP A 122 -1.58 6.21 -6.76
CA ASP A 122 -3.00 6.56 -6.99
C ASP A 122 -3.50 7.51 -5.89
N ILE A 123 -3.77 8.76 -6.26
CA ILE A 123 -4.28 9.80 -5.34
C ILE A 123 -5.68 9.49 -4.77
N LYS A 124 -6.41 8.54 -5.36
CA LYS A 124 -7.75 8.12 -4.92
C LYS A 124 -7.73 7.04 -3.85
N VAL A 125 -6.56 6.47 -3.58
CA VAL A 125 -6.37 5.46 -2.54
C VAL A 125 -6.06 6.16 -1.21
N SER A 126 -6.78 5.79 -0.15
CA SER A 126 -6.59 6.35 1.19
C SER A 126 -5.23 5.99 1.78
N LEU A 127 -4.74 6.79 2.73
CA LEU A 127 -3.44 6.54 3.37
C LEU A 127 -3.42 5.20 4.11
N ILE A 128 -4.50 4.85 4.80
CA ILE A 128 -4.59 3.56 5.50
C ILE A 128 -4.53 2.37 4.55
N GLU A 129 -5.15 2.47 3.37
CA GLU A 129 -5.07 1.42 2.35
C GLU A 129 -3.67 1.31 1.76
N LYS A 130 -2.97 2.44 1.55
CA LYS A 130 -1.57 2.47 1.10
C LYS A 130 -0.66 1.80 2.11
N GLU A 131 -0.81 2.13 3.38
CA GLU A 131 0.00 1.58 4.48
C GLU A 131 -0.26 0.08 4.68
N GLU A 132 -1.53 -0.35 4.66
CA GLU A 132 -1.87 -1.78 4.73
C GLU A 132 -1.31 -2.58 3.56
N ASN A 133 -1.39 -2.05 2.32
CA ASN A 133 -0.81 -2.72 1.16
C ASN A 133 0.73 -2.82 1.26
N LEU A 134 1.39 -1.78 1.79
CA LEU A 134 2.81 -1.82 2.09
C LEU A 134 3.12 -2.91 3.12
N TYR A 135 2.39 -2.93 4.23
CA TYR A 135 2.56 -3.95 5.27
C TYR A 135 2.37 -5.37 4.73
N LEU A 136 1.31 -5.61 3.95
CA LEU A 136 1.04 -6.92 3.35
C LEU A 136 2.14 -7.34 2.37
N PHE A 137 2.71 -6.40 1.63
CA PHE A 137 3.88 -6.66 0.80
C PHE A 137 5.10 -7.03 1.66
N CYS A 138 5.40 -6.27 2.71
CA CYS A 138 6.50 -6.56 3.63
C CYS A 138 6.33 -7.92 4.29
N LEU A 139 5.11 -8.26 4.73
CA LEU A 139 4.80 -9.57 5.33
C LEU A 139 5.04 -10.74 4.38
N ALA A 140 4.76 -10.56 3.09
CA ALA A 140 4.99 -11.60 2.08
C ALA A 140 6.46 -11.73 1.68
N PHE A 141 7.26 -10.71 1.95
CA PHE A 141 8.61 -10.53 1.42
C PHE A 141 9.71 -10.74 2.47
N PHE A 142 9.54 -10.17 3.67
CA PHE A 142 10.51 -10.27 4.75
C PHE A 142 10.19 -11.42 5.69
N SER A 143 11.24 -12.01 6.31
CA SER A 143 11.07 -13.04 7.33
C SER A 143 10.42 -12.46 8.58
N PHE A 144 9.43 -13.16 9.13
CA PHE A 144 8.68 -12.75 10.30
C PHE A 144 8.89 -13.78 11.44
N GLU A 145 9.28 -13.32 12.62
CA GLU A 145 9.30 -14.15 13.84
C GLU A 145 7.94 -14.05 14.55
N GLN A 146 7.19 -15.16 14.56
CA GLN A 146 5.88 -15.21 15.22
C GLN A 146 6.03 -15.55 16.72
N THR A 147 5.36 -14.76 17.57
CA THR A 147 5.06 -15.10 18.97
C THR A 147 3.58 -15.43 19.12
N GLU A 148 3.25 -16.59 19.69
CA GLU A 148 1.89 -17.00 20.00
C GLU A 148 1.36 -16.22 21.21
N GLN A 149 0.22 -15.54 21.08
CA GLN A 149 -0.49 -14.86 22.17
C GLN A 149 -2.00 -15.19 22.24
N ASN A 150 -2.57 -15.10 23.45
CA ASN A 150 -3.86 -15.58 23.95
C ASN A 150 -5.12 -15.16 23.14
N TYR A 151 -5.93 -16.16 22.72
CA TYR A 151 -7.10 -16.03 21.83
C TYR A 151 -8.30 -15.23 22.36
N LYS A 152 -8.61 -15.22 23.67
CA LYS A 152 -9.82 -14.54 24.20
C LYS A 152 -9.69 -13.02 24.33
N GLU A 153 -8.51 -12.54 24.71
CA GLU A 153 -8.23 -11.11 24.81
C GLU A 153 -8.20 -10.45 23.44
N GLU A 154 -7.68 -11.16 22.41
CA GLU A 154 -7.62 -10.69 21.03
C GLU A 154 -9.02 -10.46 20.42
N SER A 155 -10.03 -11.31 20.69
CA SER A 155 -11.39 -11.15 20.20
C SER A 155 -12.08 -9.91 20.78
N THR A 156 -11.93 -9.67 22.10
CA THR A 156 -12.46 -8.45 22.74
C THR A 156 -11.80 -7.20 22.20
N LEU A 157 -10.49 -7.24 21.96
CA LEU A 157 -9.72 -6.16 21.38
C LEU A 157 -10.17 -5.86 19.94
N ALA A 158 -10.33 -6.88 19.10
CA ALA A 158 -10.85 -6.75 17.75
C ALA A 158 -12.23 -6.08 17.71
N MET A 159 -13.12 -6.44 18.64
CA MET A 159 -14.44 -5.82 18.77
C MET A 159 -14.37 -4.35 19.17
N ASN A 160 -13.45 -3.97 20.05
CA ASN A 160 -13.23 -2.57 20.43
C ASN A 160 -12.71 -1.74 19.24
N ILE A 161 -11.76 -2.28 18.47
CA ILE A 161 -11.26 -1.65 17.24
C ILE A 161 -12.42 -1.47 16.25
N LYS A 162 -13.20 -2.53 16.02
CA LYS A 162 -14.37 -2.46 15.13
C LYS A 162 -15.35 -1.38 15.56
N LYS A 163 -15.69 -1.30 16.85
CA LYS A 163 -16.59 -0.29 17.38
C LYS A 163 -16.09 1.13 17.09
N TYR A 164 -14.80 1.39 17.32
CA TYR A 164 -14.21 2.67 17.00
C TYR A 164 -14.30 2.99 15.50
N LEU A 165 -13.98 2.00 14.64
CA LEU A 165 -14.09 2.17 13.19
C LEU A 165 -15.54 2.42 12.75
N ASP A 166 -16.53 1.81 13.39
CA ASP A 166 -17.96 2.04 13.12
C ASP A 166 -18.39 3.47 13.41
N GLU A 167 -17.76 4.13 14.36
CA GLU A 167 -18.05 5.51 14.76
C GLU A 167 -17.26 6.53 13.91
N SER A 168 -16.09 6.17 13.38
CA SER A 168 -15.13 7.10 12.75
C SER A 168 -14.74 6.77 11.31
N TYR A 169 -15.40 5.83 10.62
CA TYR A 169 -15.00 5.35 9.28
C TYR A 169 -14.98 6.40 8.17
N LEU A 170 -15.56 7.60 8.40
CA LEU A 170 -15.48 8.72 7.46
C LEU A 170 -14.20 9.57 7.66
N GLU A 171 -13.54 9.42 8.79
CA GLU A 171 -12.26 10.10 9.08
C GLU A 171 -11.13 9.49 8.27
N GLU A 172 -10.06 10.25 8.10
CA GLU A 172 -8.82 9.77 7.51
C GLU A 172 -7.80 9.51 8.63
N PHE A 173 -7.34 8.29 8.76
CA PHE A 173 -6.29 7.90 9.68
C PHE A 173 -5.25 6.98 9.01
N ILE A 174 -4.11 6.88 9.64
CA ILE A 174 -3.06 5.93 9.30
C ILE A 174 -3.00 4.82 10.36
N LEU A 175 -2.37 3.70 10.02
CA LEU A 175 -2.32 2.53 10.91
C LEU A 175 -1.59 2.82 12.22
N ASP A 176 -0.55 3.66 12.21
CA ASP A 176 0.18 4.04 13.42
C ASP A 176 -0.72 4.79 14.42
N GLU A 177 -1.52 5.77 13.97
CA GLU A 177 -2.46 6.52 14.81
C GLU A 177 -3.52 5.57 15.41
N LEU A 178 -4.02 4.65 14.59
CA LEU A 178 -5.00 3.66 15.03
C LEU A 178 -4.40 2.66 16.02
N ALA A 179 -3.18 2.19 15.79
CA ALA A 179 -2.48 1.26 16.67
C ALA A 179 -2.18 1.91 18.03
N LEU A 180 -1.66 3.15 18.06
CA LEU A 180 -1.41 3.90 19.28
C LEU A 180 -2.67 4.10 20.13
N LYS A 181 -3.83 4.32 19.51
CA LYS A 181 -5.11 4.47 20.22
C LYS A 181 -5.49 3.24 21.04
N PHE A 182 -5.06 2.06 20.62
CA PHE A 182 -5.36 0.78 21.29
C PHE A 182 -4.15 0.19 22.03
N ASP A 183 -3.06 0.96 22.17
CA ASP A 183 -1.80 0.52 22.78
C ASP A 183 -1.25 -0.76 22.10
N LEU A 184 -1.25 -0.75 20.77
CA LEU A 184 -0.82 -1.86 19.93
C LEU A 184 0.34 -1.46 19.01
N THR A 185 1.08 -2.45 18.54
CA THR A 185 1.86 -2.31 17.33
C THR A 185 0.96 -2.42 16.09
N VAL A 186 1.35 -1.82 14.96
CA VAL A 186 0.64 -1.92 13.68
C VAL A 186 0.46 -3.38 13.25
N VAL A 187 1.48 -4.21 13.47
CA VAL A 187 1.44 -5.66 13.19
C VAL A 187 0.33 -6.34 13.96
N HIS A 188 0.26 -6.07 15.28
CA HIS A 188 -0.73 -6.68 16.16
C HIS A 188 -2.14 -6.21 15.79
N LEU A 189 -2.33 -4.91 15.55
CA LEU A 189 -3.60 -4.33 15.08
C LEU A 189 -4.12 -5.04 13.83
N ILE A 190 -3.30 -5.12 12.76
CA ILE A 190 -3.71 -5.74 11.48
C ILE A 190 -4.01 -7.22 11.66
N ARG A 191 -3.14 -7.94 12.39
CA ARG A 191 -3.30 -9.38 12.64
C ARG A 191 -4.58 -9.68 13.38
N VAL A 192 -4.83 -9.00 14.50
CA VAL A 192 -6.00 -9.19 15.35
C VAL A 192 -7.29 -8.91 14.59
N PHE A 193 -7.34 -7.78 13.89
CA PHE A 193 -8.54 -7.40 13.12
C PHE A 193 -8.82 -8.37 11.98
N LYS A 194 -7.81 -8.71 11.18
CA LYS A 194 -7.96 -9.64 10.06
C LYS A 194 -8.32 -11.06 10.50
N LYS A 195 -7.76 -11.52 11.64
CA LYS A 195 -8.07 -12.84 12.23
C LYS A 195 -9.53 -12.95 12.64
N GLU A 196 -10.07 -11.91 13.30
CA GLU A 196 -11.44 -11.91 13.80
C GLU A 196 -12.47 -11.69 12.69
N PHE A 197 -12.23 -10.73 11.79
CA PHE A 197 -13.22 -10.32 10.77
C PHE A 197 -12.96 -10.87 9.37
N GLY A 198 -11.84 -11.55 9.14
CA GLY A 198 -11.50 -12.17 7.85
C GLY A 198 -11.10 -11.20 6.74
N LEU A 199 -11.07 -9.88 7.00
CA LEU A 199 -10.74 -8.85 6.01
C LEU A 199 -9.85 -7.75 6.60
N PRO A 200 -9.04 -7.09 5.76
CA PRO A 200 -8.22 -5.95 6.17
C PRO A 200 -9.05 -4.77 6.67
N ILE A 201 -8.47 -3.92 7.52
CA ILE A 201 -9.12 -2.73 8.10
C ILE A 201 -9.64 -1.78 7.01
N HIS A 202 -8.82 -1.47 5.99
CA HIS A 202 -9.26 -0.60 4.90
C HIS A 202 -10.46 -1.18 4.12
N SER A 203 -10.47 -2.50 3.93
CA SER A 203 -11.61 -3.17 3.27
C SER A 203 -12.87 -3.10 4.12
N TYR A 204 -12.74 -3.19 5.44
CA TYR A 204 -13.86 -2.97 6.37
C TYR A 204 -14.42 -1.56 6.25
N ILE A 205 -13.55 -0.55 6.34
CA ILE A 205 -13.92 0.87 6.18
C ILE A 205 -14.59 1.12 4.82
N LEU A 206 -14.00 0.59 3.74
CA LEU A 206 -14.57 0.74 2.40
C LEU A 206 -15.96 0.13 2.29
N ASN A 207 -16.20 -1.05 2.89
CA ASN A 207 -17.53 -1.65 2.95
C ASN A 207 -18.52 -0.73 3.68
N LYS A 208 -18.15 -0.14 4.82
CA LYS A 208 -19.00 0.83 5.55
C LYS A 208 -19.37 2.02 4.67
N LYS A 209 -18.39 2.62 3.98
CA LYS A 209 -18.60 3.74 3.05
C LYS A 209 -19.53 3.37 1.89
N VAL A 210 -19.38 2.15 1.33
CA VAL A 210 -20.26 1.68 0.24
C VAL A 210 -21.70 1.44 0.74
N HIS A 211 -21.87 0.93 1.96
CA HIS A 211 -23.20 0.76 2.55
C HIS A 211 -23.88 2.11 2.83
N LEU A 212 -23.14 3.10 3.36
CA LEU A 212 -23.65 4.47 3.50
C LEU A 212 -24.06 5.05 2.14
N ALA A 213 -23.22 4.88 1.10
CA ALA A 213 -23.57 5.30 -0.25
C ALA A 213 -24.88 4.64 -0.74
N LYS A 214 -25.07 3.34 -0.47
CA LYS A 214 -26.30 2.61 -0.81
C LYS A 214 -27.52 3.21 -0.14
N GLU A 215 -27.43 3.58 1.12
CA GLU A 215 -28.52 4.26 1.85
C GLU A 215 -28.83 5.63 1.22
N LEU A 216 -27.80 6.42 0.92
CA LEU A 216 -27.94 7.73 0.27
C LEU A 216 -28.52 7.66 -1.15
N LEU A 217 -28.41 6.52 -1.85
CA LEU A 217 -29.01 6.32 -3.18
C LEU A 217 -30.56 6.33 -3.16
N THR A 218 -31.19 6.23 -2.00
CA THR A 218 -32.63 6.38 -1.84
C THR A 218 -33.07 7.84 -1.84
N SER A 219 -32.14 8.77 -1.66
CA SER A 219 -32.38 10.21 -1.69
C SER A 219 -32.22 10.78 -3.10
N ASN A 220 -32.87 11.92 -3.36
CA ASN A 220 -32.84 12.58 -4.67
C ASN A 220 -31.64 13.52 -4.83
N ILE A 221 -30.43 13.02 -4.54
CA ILE A 221 -29.18 13.76 -4.72
C ILE A 221 -28.30 13.10 -5.80
N SER A 222 -27.39 13.87 -6.38
CA SER A 222 -26.53 13.37 -7.45
C SER A 222 -25.55 12.30 -6.96
N ILE A 223 -25.15 11.39 -7.84
CA ILE A 223 -24.14 10.34 -7.52
C ILE A 223 -22.83 10.97 -7.08
N SER A 224 -22.47 12.15 -7.59
CA SER A 224 -21.28 12.89 -7.17
C SER A 224 -21.37 13.34 -5.71
N GLN A 225 -22.52 13.89 -5.30
CA GLN A 225 -22.79 14.27 -3.91
C GLN A 225 -22.83 13.04 -2.97
N ILE A 226 -23.41 11.93 -3.44
CA ILE A 226 -23.40 10.67 -2.68
C ILE A 226 -21.96 10.20 -2.47
N ALA A 227 -21.09 10.25 -3.50
CA ALA A 227 -19.68 9.89 -3.35
C ALA A 227 -19.00 10.74 -2.29
N GLN A 228 -19.19 12.05 -2.32
CA GLN A 228 -18.61 12.96 -1.34
C GLN A 228 -19.13 12.70 0.08
N ASN A 229 -20.45 12.60 0.24
CA ASN A 229 -21.10 12.41 1.54
C ASN A 229 -20.77 11.04 2.19
N SER A 230 -20.41 10.05 1.38
CA SER A 230 -19.98 8.72 1.84
C SER A 230 -18.46 8.55 1.91
N GLY A 231 -17.69 9.65 1.81
CA GLY A 231 -16.26 9.67 2.03
C GLY A 231 -15.44 9.04 0.90
N PHE A 232 -15.94 9.04 -0.34
CA PHE A 232 -15.18 8.67 -1.52
C PHE A 232 -14.48 9.88 -2.13
N PHE A 233 -13.31 9.65 -2.72
CA PHE A 233 -12.55 10.67 -3.40
C PHE A 233 -13.34 11.31 -4.58
N ASP A 234 -14.00 10.46 -5.39
CA ASP A 234 -14.84 10.88 -6.51
C ASP A 234 -15.91 9.83 -6.86
N GLN A 235 -16.79 10.20 -7.79
CA GLN A 235 -17.84 9.31 -8.30
C GLN A 235 -17.28 8.03 -8.95
N SER A 236 -16.11 8.09 -9.60
CA SER A 236 -15.50 6.93 -10.26
C SER A 236 -15.00 5.93 -9.23
N HIS A 237 -14.43 6.40 -8.12
CA HIS A 237 -14.03 5.56 -6.99
C HIS A 237 -15.25 4.88 -6.35
N LEU A 238 -16.32 5.63 -6.08
CA LEU A 238 -17.59 5.06 -5.63
C LEU A 238 -18.11 4.00 -6.60
N ASN A 239 -18.19 4.29 -7.90
CA ASN A 239 -18.69 3.37 -8.91
C ASN A 239 -17.94 2.03 -8.91
N ARG A 240 -16.60 2.07 -8.88
CA ARG A 240 -15.76 0.86 -8.84
C ARG A 240 -16.00 0.04 -7.57
N SER A 241 -16.01 0.71 -6.42
CA SER A 241 -16.19 0.07 -5.12
C SER A 241 -17.58 -0.51 -4.94
N PHE A 242 -18.61 0.22 -5.34
CA PHE A 242 -19.99 -0.21 -5.28
C PHE A 242 -20.26 -1.42 -6.20
N LYS A 243 -19.77 -1.34 -7.47
CA LYS A 243 -19.89 -2.46 -8.42
C LYS A 243 -19.16 -3.71 -7.94
N ARG A 244 -18.00 -3.56 -7.25
CA ARG A 244 -17.28 -4.71 -6.68
C ARG A 244 -18.10 -5.44 -5.63
N ILE A 245 -18.91 -4.73 -4.81
CA ILE A 245 -19.68 -5.30 -3.71
C ILE A 245 -21.08 -5.75 -4.18
N PHE A 246 -21.78 -4.91 -4.95
CA PHE A 246 -23.18 -5.14 -5.34
C PHE A 246 -23.37 -5.64 -6.78
N GLN A 247 -22.29 -5.78 -7.55
CA GLN A 247 -22.25 -6.26 -8.95
C GLN A 247 -22.98 -5.33 -9.96
N ILE A 248 -23.55 -4.22 -9.52
CA ILE A 248 -24.21 -3.17 -10.33
C ILE A 248 -23.65 -1.80 -9.98
N THR A 249 -23.83 -0.82 -10.87
CA THR A 249 -23.40 0.55 -10.60
C THR A 249 -24.39 1.29 -9.66
N PRO A 250 -23.94 2.32 -8.91
CA PRO A 250 -24.83 3.17 -8.12
C PRO A 250 -26.00 3.72 -8.94
N LYS A 251 -25.73 4.16 -10.18
CA LYS A 251 -26.76 4.69 -11.08
C LYS A 251 -27.81 3.66 -11.46
N GLU A 252 -27.40 2.44 -11.76
CA GLU A 252 -28.33 1.33 -12.04
C GLU A 252 -29.13 0.97 -10.81
N TYR A 253 -28.48 0.92 -9.65
CA TYR A 253 -29.15 0.66 -8.38
C TYR A 253 -30.23 1.74 -8.09
N GLN A 254 -29.87 3.03 -8.19
CA GLN A 254 -30.80 4.15 -7.99
C GLN A 254 -31.98 4.10 -8.98
N LYS A 255 -31.73 3.84 -10.27
CA LYS A 255 -32.78 3.70 -11.29
C LYS A 255 -33.76 2.58 -10.93
N ASN A 256 -33.24 1.44 -10.47
CA ASN A 256 -34.10 0.27 -10.14
C ASN A 256 -34.99 0.52 -8.92
N ILE A 257 -34.57 1.36 -7.98
CA ILE A 257 -35.41 1.77 -6.84
C ILE A 257 -36.55 2.66 -7.33
N PHE A 258 -36.24 3.71 -8.10
CA PHE A 258 -37.22 4.71 -8.52
C PHE A 258 -38.13 4.25 -9.69
N SER A 259 -37.73 3.20 -10.44
CA SER A 259 -38.60 2.64 -11.52
C SER A 259 -39.71 1.69 -11.01
N LYS A 260 -39.70 1.37 -9.70
CA LYS A 260 -40.68 0.49 -9.06
C LYS A 260 -41.69 1.27 -8.19
N CYS A 261 -41.57 2.57 -8.11
CA CYS A 261 -42.51 3.51 -7.55
C CYS A 261 -43.23 4.26 -8.67
#